data_8b7b45aa63aa024477caed742101dc56
#
_entry.id   8b7b45aa63aa024477caed742101dc56
#
_cell.length_a   1.000
_cell.length_b   1.000
_cell.length_c   1.000
_cell.angle_alpha   90.00
_cell.angle_beta   90.00
_cell.angle_gamma   90.00
#
_symmetry.space_group_name_H-M   'P 1'
#
loop_
_entity.id
_entity.type
_entity.pdbx_description
1 polymer ?
#
loop_
_entity_poly.entity_id
_entity_poly.type
_entity_poly.pdbx_seq_one_letter_code
_entity_poly.pdbx_strand_id
1 'polypeptide(L)'
;MIAKELQDWFPEAQISDQPVEKPGYLTLPLASQQWILLEEAGLSEREKQLVALLTQQEQARSLNPWYPYLIEGKGQAPQAFKKIQLVYCHLSYYQQENLSSWLDMMRTLFPNCQTVLQVGAQDYVFVLQQDKYTSVRSILSDTIEAVEYDFGLRLSIMLGQV
;
A
#
# COMPACT_ATOMS: atom_id res chain seq x y z
N MET A 1 -8.89 -10.60 -0.49
CA MET A 1 -8.84 -10.71 0.99
C MET A 1 -9.89 -9.82 1.63
N ILE A 2 -9.95 -8.53 1.32
CA ILE A 2 -10.94 -7.59 1.88
C ILE A 2 -12.42 -7.97 1.59
N ALA A 3 -12.70 -8.63 0.47
CA ALA A 3 -14.05 -9.09 0.14
C ALA A 3 -14.62 -10.04 1.22
N LYS A 4 -13.81 -10.95 1.74
CA LYS A 4 -14.20 -11.87 2.79
C LYS A 4 -14.39 -11.15 4.13
N GLU A 5 -13.48 -10.25 4.47
CA GLU A 5 -13.59 -9.45 5.70
C GLU A 5 -14.82 -8.54 5.66
N LEU A 6 -15.12 -7.93 4.52
CA LEU A 6 -16.33 -7.14 4.35
C LEU A 6 -17.60 -7.99 4.45
N GLN A 7 -17.60 -9.23 3.92
CA GLN A 7 -18.72 -10.16 4.10
C GLN A 7 -18.88 -10.62 5.55
N ASP A 8 -17.77 -10.78 6.28
CA ASP A 8 -17.82 -11.13 7.71
C ASP A 8 -18.40 -9.97 8.55
N TRP A 9 -18.12 -8.71 8.17
CA TRP A 9 -18.69 -7.54 8.84
C TRP A 9 -20.10 -7.18 8.37
N PHE A 10 -20.40 -7.46 7.11
CA PHE A 10 -21.68 -7.20 6.46
C PHE A 10 -22.19 -8.50 5.82
N PRO A 11 -22.86 -9.39 6.59
CA PRO A 11 -23.32 -10.70 6.09
C PRO A 11 -24.28 -10.59 4.89
N GLU A 12 -24.99 -9.46 4.77
CA GLU A 12 -25.91 -9.17 3.65
C GLU A 12 -25.19 -8.67 2.39
N ALA A 13 -23.86 -8.48 2.45
CA ALA A 13 -23.08 -8.02 1.31
C ALA A 13 -23.07 -9.04 0.17
N GLN A 14 -23.30 -8.57 -1.04
CA GLN A 14 -23.26 -9.39 -2.25
C GLN A 14 -22.01 -9.06 -3.07
N ILE A 15 -21.36 -10.06 -3.61
CA ILE A 15 -20.24 -9.89 -4.53
C ILE A 15 -20.71 -10.16 -5.95
N SER A 16 -20.35 -9.28 -6.87
CA SER A 16 -20.67 -9.37 -8.28
C SER A 16 -19.43 -9.24 -9.14
N ASP A 17 -19.39 -9.95 -10.26
CA ASP A 17 -18.33 -9.85 -11.27
C ASP A 17 -18.59 -8.71 -12.28
N GLN A 18 -19.70 -8.00 -12.12
CA GLN A 18 -20.08 -6.87 -12.96
C GLN A 18 -20.54 -5.68 -12.10
N PRO A 19 -20.32 -4.43 -12.57
CA PRO A 19 -20.86 -3.26 -11.91
C PRO A 19 -22.40 -3.30 -12.02
N VAL A 20 -23.05 -3.44 -10.90
CA VAL A 20 -24.53 -3.46 -10.82
C VAL A 20 -25.00 -2.20 -10.10
N GLU A 21 -25.75 -1.36 -10.80
CA GLU A 21 -26.48 -0.26 -10.18
C GLU A 21 -27.82 -0.78 -9.69
N LYS A 22 -27.96 -0.91 -8.37
CA LYS A 22 -29.20 -1.35 -7.73
C LYS A 22 -29.66 -0.25 -6.76
N PRO A 23 -30.89 0.27 -6.92
CA PRO A 23 -31.42 1.29 -5.99
C PRO A 23 -31.38 0.79 -4.53
N GLY A 24 -30.89 1.63 -3.62
CA GLY A 24 -30.76 1.30 -2.20
C GLY A 24 -29.52 0.48 -1.85
N TYR A 25 -28.61 0.28 -2.81
CA TYR A 25 -27.33 -0.41 -2.58
C TYR A 25 -26.16 0.48 -2.96
N LEU A 26 -25.15 0.51 -2.08
CA LEU A 26 -23.85 1.08 -2.35
C LEU A 26 -23.02 0.03 -3.11
N THR A 27 -22.64 0.34 -4.34
CA THR A 27 -21.78 -0.55 -5.15
C THR A 27 -20.36 0.01 -5.17
N LEU A 28 -19.42 -0.75 -4.68
CA LEU A 28 -18.00 -0.37 -4.60
C LEU A 28 -17.14 -1.38 -5.34
N PRO A 29 -16.16 -0.92 -6.10
CA PRO A 29 -15.24 -1.80 -6.80
C PRO A 29 -14.26 -2.46 -5.81
N LEU A 30 -14.05 -3.74 -6.00
CA LEU A 30 -13.03 -4.55 -5.33
C LEU A 30 -11.86 -4.82 -6.27
N ALA A 31 -10.81 -5.43 -5.76
CA ALA A 31 -9.74 -5.99 -6.57
C ALA A 31 -10.28 -7.10 -7.53
N SER A 32 -9.53 -7.40 -8.59
CA SER A 32 -9.83 -8.51 -9.51
C SER A 32 -11.14 -8.39 -10.29
N GLN A 33 -11.53 -7.16 -10.65
CA GLN A 33 -12.76 -6.89 -11.43
C GLN A 33 -14.04 -7.38 -10.75
N GLN A 34 -14.07 -7.32 -9.44
CA GLN A 34 -15.25 -7.61 -8.64
C GLN A 34 -15.82 -6.35 -8.02
N TRP A 35 -17.08 -6.40 -7.64
CA TRP A 35 -17.78 -5.32 -6.92
C TRP A 35 -18.48 -5.89 -5.69
N ILE A 36 -18.53 -5.09 -4.63
CA ILE A 36 -19.35 -5.39 -3.46
C ILE A 36 -20.58 -4.48 -3.45
N LEU A 37 -21.72 -5.07 -3.20
CA LEU A 37 -22.99 -4.39 -3.01
C LEU A 37 -23.37 -4.46 -1.53
N LEU A 38 -23.56 -3.30 -0.93
CA LEU A 38 -23.95 -3.16 0.47
C LEU A 38 -25.31 -2.44 0.53
N GLU A 39 -26.23 -2.94 1.33
CA GLU A 39 -27.52 -2.27 1.53
C GLU A 39 -27.32 -0.95 2.29
N GLU A 40 -27.67 0.18 1.67
CA GLU A 40 -27.45 1.51 2.25
C GLU A 40 -28.24 1.77 3.51
N ALA A 41 -29.43 1.19 3.63
CA ALA A 41 -30.32 1.41 4.77
C ALA A 41 -29.73 0.92 6.10
N GLY A 42 -28.81 -0.03 6.06
CA GLY A 42 -28.11 -0.57 7.24
C GLY A 42 -26.78 0.14 7.57
N LEU A 43 -26.34 1.09 6.75
CA LEU A 43 -25.03 1.75 6.88
C LEU A 43 -25.15 3.18 7.37
N SER A 44 -24.38 3.53 8.39
CA SER A 44 -24.13 4.92 8.75
C SER A 44 -23.22 5.60 7.72
N GLU A 45 -23.24 6.94 7.65
CA GLU A 45 -22.36 7.70 6.75
C GLU A 45 -20.87 7.44 7.02
N ARG A 46 -20.49 7.18 8.29
CA ARG A 46 -19.11 6.81 8.66
C ARG A 46 -18.72 5.45 8.12
N GLU A 47 -19.62 4.48 8.18
CA GLU A 47 -19.39 3.12 7.64
C GLU A 47 -19.26 3.15 6.13
N LYS A 48 -20.10 3.92 5.43
CA LYS A 48 -19.99 4.11 3.98
C LYS A 48 -18.62 4.70 3.59
N GLN A 49 -18.19 5.75 4.28
CA GLN A 49 -16.88 6.36 4.04
C GLN A 49 -15.72 5.39 4.33
N LEU A 50 -15.79 4.63 5.43
CA LEU A 50 -14.77 3.66 5.79
C LEU A 50 -14.64 2.56 4.74
N VAL A 51 -15.76 1.99 4.31
CA VAL A 51 -15.78 0.94 3.28
C VAL A 51 -15.25 1.47 1.95
N ALA A 52 -15.63 2.68 1.55
CA ALA A 52 -15.12 3.32 0.36
C ALA A 52 -13.60 3.52 0.40
N LEU A 53 -13.06 3.96 1.53
CA LEU A 53 -11.61 4.12 1.73
C LEU A 53 -10.88 2.77 1.66
N LEU A 54 -11.41 1.74 2.29
CA LEU A 54 -10.81 0.40 2.28
C LEU A 54 -10.79 -0.20 0.87
N THR A 55 -11.87 -0.06 0.11
CA THR A 55 -11.93 -0.55 -1.28
C THR A 55 -11.00 0.23 -2.21
N GLN A 56 -10.87 1.55 -2.03
CA GLN A 56 -9.90 2.36 -2.77
C GLN A 56 -8.46 1.94 -2.49
N GLN A 57 -8.12 1.70 -1.23
CA GLN A 57 -6.77 1.25 -0.86
C GLN A 57 -6.44 -0.10 -1.47
N GLU A 58 -7.38 -1.03 -1.46
CA GLU A 58 -7.17 -2.35 -2.08
C GLU A 58 -7.02 -2.25 -3.59
N GLN A 59 -7.80 -1.41 -4.25
CA GLN A 59 -7.63 -1.16 -5.68
C GLN A 59 -6.24 -0.58 -6.00
N ALA A 60 -5.79 0.42 -5.25
CA ALA A 60 -4.48 1.00 -5.44
C ALA A 60 -3.36 -0.04 -5.29
N ARG A 61 -3.49 -0.95 -4.32
CA ARG A 61 -2.57 -2.07 -4.14
C ARG A 61 -2.61 -3.06 -5.30
N SER A 62 -3.80 -3.43 -5.76
CA SER A 62 -3.97 -4.39 -6.86
C SER A 62 -3.52 -3.85 -8.21
N LEU A 63 -3.56 -2.54 -8.42
CA LEU A 63 -3.08 -1.88 -9.63
C LEU A 63 -1.54 -1.78 -9.69
N ASN A 64 -0.85 -1.92 -8.55
CA ASN A 64 0.60 -1.91 -8.54
C ASN A 64 1.14 -3.30 -8.92
N PRO A 65 1.82 -3.45 -10.05
CA PRO A 65 2.26 -4.76 -10.55
C PRO A 65 3.29 -5.45 -9.64
N TRP A 66 3.94 -4.72 -8.75
CA TRP A 66 4.88 -5.27 -7.77
C TRP A 66 4.20 -5.93 -6.58
N TYR A 67 2.97 -5.53 -6.26
CA TYR A 67 2.25 -6.04 -5.09
C TYR A 67 1.99 -7.56 -5.17
N PRO A 68 1.36 -8.11 -6.24
CA PRO A 68 1.14 -9.54 -6.34
C PRO A 68 2.45 -10.33 -6.37
N TYR A 69 3.50 -9.79 -7.00
CA TYR A 69 4.79 -10.47 -7.06
C TYR A 69 5.50 -10.53 -5.70
N LEU A 70 5.66 -9.39 -5.02
CA LEU A 70 6.46 -9.30 -3.79
C LEU A 70 5.70 -9.70 -2.53
N ILE A 71 4.41 -9.42 -2.47
CA ILE A 71 3.60 -9.61 -1.25
C ILE A 71 2.81 -10.91 -1.29
N GLU A 72 2.23 -11.24 -2.45
CA GLU A 72 1.43 -12.45 -2.59
C GLU A 72 2.22 -13.65 -3.14
N GLY A 73 3.43 -13.44 -3.60
CA GLY A 73 4.26 -14.49 -4.21
C GLY A 73 3.70 -15.03 -5.53
N LYS A 74 2.94 -14.19 -6.25
CA LYS A 74 2.25 -14.57 -7.50
C LYS A 74 2.82 -13.84 -8.71
N GLY A 75 2.84 -14.54 -9.85
CA GLY A 75 3.23 -13.94 -11.13
C GLY A 75 4.73 -13.83 -11.33
N GLN A 76 5.13 -12.93 -12.21
CA GLN A 76 6.53 -12.65 -12.54
C GLN A 76 6.86 -11.20 -12.15
N ALA A 77 8.16 -10.94 -11.95
CA ALA A 77 8.62 -9.57 -11.72
C ALA A 77 8.13 -8.65 -12.85
N PRO A 78 7.54 -7.48 -12.54
CA PRO A 78 6.96 -6.58 -13.54
C PRO A 78 7.94 -6.08 -14.59
N GLN A 79 9.23 -6.11 -14.26
CA GLN A 79 10.30 -5.73 -15.17
C GLN A 79 11.48 -6.70 -14.99
N ALA A 80 12.18 -6.96 -16.09
CA ALA A 80 13.38 -7.81 -16.09
C ALA A 80 14.60 -7.07 -15.49
N PHE A 81 14.53 -6.66 -14.24
CA PHE A 81 15.67 -6.14 -13.52
C PHE A 81 16.61 -7.28 -13.14
N LYS A 82 17.89 -7.10 -13.38
CA LYS A 82 18.90 -8.09 -13.00
C LYS A 82 19.03 -8.24 -11.49
N LYS A 83 18.78 -7.16 -10.73
CA LYS A 83 18.83 -7.15 -9.27
C LYS A 83 17.91 -6.08 -8.71
N ILE A 84 17.13 -6.45 -7.71
CA ILE A 84 16.24 -5.57 -6.97
C ILE A 84 16.71 -5.56 -5.52
N GLN A 85 16.71 -4.36 -4.92
CA GLN A 85 16.89 -4.18 -3.48
C GLN A 85 15.59 -3.68 -2.88
N LEU A 86 15.21 -4.24 -1.75
CA LEU A 86 14.04 -3.85 -0.99
C LEU A 86 14.48 -3.08 0.26
N VAL A 87 13.81 -1.97 0.53
CA VAL A 87 13.92 -1.23 1.78
C VAL A 87 12.57 -1.29 2.47
N TYR A 88 12.48 -2.12 3.49
CA TYR A 88 11.28 -2.21 4.32
C TYR A 88 11.41 -1.21 5.46
N CYS A 89 10.40 -0.35 5.62
CA CYS A 89 10.30 0.65 6.66
C CYS A 89 9.07 0.41 7.52
N HIS A 90 9.27 0.26 8.81
CA HIS A 90 8.20 0.26 9.80
C HIS A 90 8.22 1.58 10.58
N LEU A 91 7.09 2.29 10.59
CA LEU A 91 6.89 3.52 11.35
C LEU A 91 6.33 3.19 12.73
N SER A 92 7.17 3.15 13.76
CA SER A 92 6.70 2.93 15.13
C SER A 92 6.00 4.15 15.71
N TYR A 93 6.32 5.34 15.20
CA TYR A 93 5.65 6.60 15.50
C TYR A 93 5.70 7.51 14.28
N TYR A 94 4.61 8.21 13.98
CA TYR A 94 4.55 9.23 12.92
C TYR A 94 3.36 10.17 13.12
N GLN A 95 3.45 11.35 12.52
CA GLN A 95 2.36 12.29 12.38
C GLN A 95 1.79 12.18 10.96
N GLN A 96 0.48 11.99 10.85
CA GLN A 96 -0.19 11.76 9.57
C GLN A 96 0.08 12.87 8.53
N GLU A 97 0.16 14.11 8.98
CA GLU A 97 0.44 15.28 8.15
C GLU A 97 1.82 15.27 7.50
N ASN A 98 2.80 14.60 8.13
CA ASN A 98 4.17 14.52 7.66
C ASN A 98 4.45 13.30 6.76
N LEU A 99 3.51 12.36 6.69
CA LEU A 99 3.71 11.10 5.99
C LEU A 99 4.00 11.27 4.51
N SER A 100 3.24 12.11 3.82
CA SER A 100 3.42 12.38 2.39
C SER A 100 4.80 13.01 2.11
N SER A 101 5.17 14.01 2.91
CA SER A 101 6.47 14.69 2.79
C SER A 101 7.64 13.73 3.06
N TRP A 102 7.50 12.84 4.03
CA TRP A 102 8.49 11.80 4.29
C TRP A 102 8.63 10.84 3.10
N LEU A 103 7.52 10.37 2.51
CA LEU A 103 7.55 9.49 1.34
C LEU A 103 8.24 10.16 0.14
N ASP A 104 7.95 11.43 -0.10
CA ASP A 104 8.57 12.20 -1.18
C ASP A 104 10.07 12.41 -0.95
N MET A 105 10.46 12.67 0.29
CA MET A 105 11.87 12.77 0.66
C MET A 105 12.60 11.43 0.46
N MET A 106 12.00 10.30 0.88
CA MET A 106 12.58 8.97 0.68
C MET A 106 12.76 8.65 -0.81
N ARG A 107 11.82 9.03 -1.66
CA ARG A 107 11.98 8.89 -3.13
C ARG A 107 13.11 9.76 -3.67
N THR A 108 13.33 10.92 -3.09
CA THR A 108 14.44 11.82 -3.48
C THR A 108 15.79 11.25 -3.06
N LEU A 109 15.87 10.61 -1.89
CA LEU A 109 17.09 9.93 -1.44
C LEU A 109 17.45 8.72 -2.33
N PHE A 110 16.45 8.09 -2.92
CA PHE A 110 16.61 6.93 -3.78
C PHE A 110 16.07 7.20 -5.19
N PRO A 111 16.82 7.88 -6.05
CA PRO A 111 16.38 8.17 -7.42
C PRO A 111 16.16 6.90 -8.27
N ASN A 112 16.74 5.78 -7.85
CA ASN A 112 16.52 4.45 -8.45
C ASN A 112 15.28 3.71 -7.90
N CYS A 113 14.46 4.38 -7.09
CA CYS A 113 13.20 3.83 -6.58
C CYS A 113 12.19 3.67 -7.72
N GLN A 114 11.72 2.43 -7.91
CA GLN A 114 10.74 2.08 -8.93
C GLN A 114 9.31 2.29 -8.43
N THR A 115 9.08 1.92 -7.19
CA THR A 115 7.76 2.04 -6.55
C THR A 115 7.87 1.97 -5.04
N VAL A 116 6.83 2.45 -4.38
CA VAL A 116 6.63 2.30 -2.94
C VAL A 116 5.31 1.57 -2.71
N LEU A 117 5.36 0.48 -1.96
CA LEU A 117 4.20 -0.32 -1.58
C LEU A 117 3.87 -0.05 -0.10
N GLN A 118 2.64 0.30 0.18
CA GLN A 118 2.12 0.27 1.54
C GLN A 118 1.59 -1.14 1.82
N VAL A 119 2.26 -1.87 2.70
CA VAL A 119 1.94 -3.28 3.02
C VAL A 119 1.21 -3.44 4.34
N GLY A 120 1.13 -2.38 5.11
CA GLY A 120 0.42 -2.29 6.38
C GLY A 120 0.11 -0.82 6.72
N ALA A 121 -0.56 -0.57 7.82
CA ALA A 121 -0.90 0.79 8.25
C ALA A 121 0.36 1.66 8.50
N GLN A 122 1.44 1.03 8.96
CA GLN A 122 2.70 1.65 9.33
C GLN A 122 3.89 1.07 8.56
N ASP A 123 3.62 0.26 7.53
CA ASP A 123 4.62 -0.56 6.86
C ASP A 123 4.71 -0.21 5.38
N TYR A 124 5.92 0.12 4.94
CA TYR A 124 6.23 0.53 3.58
C TYR A 124 7.40 -0.26 3.02
N VAL A 125 7.31 -0.64 1.75
CA VAL A 125 8.39 -1.29 1.02
C VAL A 125 8.76 -0.43 -0.18
N PHE A 126 10.00 0.05 -0.19
CA PHE A 126 10.59 0.74 -1.34
C PHE A 126 11.30 -0.31 -2.21
N VAL A 127 10.90 -0.36 -3.47
CA VAL A 127 11.50 -1.26 -4.47
C VAL A 127 12.52 -0.47 -5.25
N LEU A 128 13.79 -0.78 -5.07
CA LEU A 128 14.91 -0.07 -5.71
C LEU A 128 15.55 -0.97 -6.77
N GLN A 129 15.88 -0.39 -7.91
CA GLN A 129 16.79 -1.04 -8.84
C GLN A 129 18.20 -0.96 -8.25
N GLN A 130 18.89 -2.09 -8.11
CA GLN A 130 20.24 -2.08 -7.58
C GLN A 130 21.20 -1.39 -8.56
N ASP A 131 21.88 -0.38 -8.04
CA ASP A 131 22.91 0.37 -8.72
C ASP A 131 24.28 0.06 -8.11
N LYS A 132 25.30 0.02 -8.94
CA LYS A 132 26.69 -0.20 -8.48
C LYS A 132 27.25 0.95 -7.63
N TYR A 133 26.68 2.14 -7.80
CA TYR A 133 27.18 3.37 -7.19
C TYR A 133 26.40 3.82 -5.96
N THR A 134 25.22 3.27 -5.73
CA THR A 134 24.33 3.68 -4.64
C THR A 134 24.38 2.65 -3.50
N SER A 135 25.03 3.02 -2.41
CA SER A 135 24.96 2.23 -1.17
C SER A 135 23.76 2.67 -0.35
N VAL A 136 22.67 1.93 -0.47
CA VAL A 136 21.43 2.20 0.30
C VAL A 136 21.74 2.20 1.81
N ARG A 137 22.55 1.27 2.28
CA ARG A 137 22.92 1.18 3.69
C ARG A 137 23.65 2.43 4.17
N SER A 138 24.60 2.93 3.38
CA SER A 138 25.34 4.16 3.72
C SER A 138 24.41 5.36 3.78
N ILE A 139 23.59 5.56 2.76
CA ILE A 139 22.62 6.67 2.71
C ILE A 139 21.71 6.66 3.92
N LEU A 140 21.15 5.50 4.28
CA LEU A 140 20.27 5.37 5.43
C LEU A 140 20.99 5.61 6.75
N SER A 141 22.21 5.08 6.91
CA SER A 141 23.01 5.30 8.12
C SER A 141 23.33 6.78 8.34
N ASP A 142 23.57 7.50 7.26
CA ASP A 142 23.95 8.91 7.33
C ASP A 142 22.74 9.86 7.50
N THR A 143 21.54 9.41 7.15
CA THR A 143 20.36 10.29 7.06
C THR A 143 19.26 9.96 8.07
N ILE A 144 19.22 8.76 8.65
CA ILE A 144 18.08 8.28 9.43
C ILE A 144 17.75 9.18 10.63
N GLU A 145 18.77 9.64 11.37
CA GLU A 145 18.55 10.51 12.54
C GLU A 145 17.96 11.87 12.16
N ALA A 146 18.46 12.46 11.07
CA ALA A 146 17.93 13.71 10.54
C ALA A 146 16.50 13.54 10.04
N VAL A 147 16.22 12.44 9.35
CA VAL A 147 14.87 12.10 8.85
C VAL A 147 13.89 11.94 10.01
N GLU A 148 14.26 11.21 11.05
CA GLU A 148 13.40 11.04 12.22
C GLU A 148 13.11 12.37 12.91
N TYR A 149 14.10 13.23 13.03
CA TYR A 149 13.96 14.54 13.64
C TYR A 149 13.12 15.49 12.80
N ASP A 150 13.44 15.63 11.52
CA ASP A 150 12.81 16.61 10.62
C ASP A 150 11.33 16.29 10.33
N PHE A 151 10.97 15.01 10.29
CA PHE A 151 9.60 14.56 10.02
C PHE A 151 8.83 14.13 11.27
N GLY A 152 9.45 14.17 12.45
CA GLY A 152 8.80 13.80 13.71
C GLY A 152 8.29 12.36 13.72
N LEU A 153 9.11 11.41 13.24
CA LEU A 153 8.77 10.00 13.14
C LEU A 153 9.88 9.11 13.72
N ARG A 154 9.58 7.83 13.88
CA ARG A 154 10.56 6.80 14.24
C ARG A 154 10.45 5.62 13.29
N LEU A 155 11.59 5.21 12.76
CA LEU A 155 11.76 4.19 11.75
C LEU A 155 12.50 2.97 12.27
N SER A 156 12.03 1.80 11.85
CA SER A 156 12.83 0.57 11.82
C SER A 156 12.98 0.15 10.38
N ILE A 157 14.22 -0.08 9.93
CA ILE A 157 14.51 -0.37 8.54
C ILE A 157 15.15 -1.74 8.41
N MET A 158 14.66 -2.52 7.46
CA MET A 158 15.28 -3.79 7.03
C MET A 158 15.60 -3.73 5.54
N LEU A 159 16.77 -4.22 5.18
CA LEU A 159 17.23 -4.34 3.81
C LEU A 159 17.11 -5.78 3.33
N GLY A 160 16.48 -5.96 2.18
CA GLY A 160 16.35 -7.25 1.50
C GLY A 160 16.85 -7.18 0.07
N GLN A 161 17.11 -8.34 -0.53
CA GLN A 161 17.46 -8.51 -1.94
C GLN A 161 16.57 -9.59 -2.55
N VAL A 162 16.18 -9.38 -3.79
CA VAL A 162 15.43 -10.35 -4.60
C VAL A 162 16.16 -10.63 -5.90
#